data_54b6baf9a2524344260caa538e6747f7
#
_entry.id   54b6baf9a2524344260caa538e6747f7
#
_cell.length_a   1.000
_cell.length_b   1.000
_cell.length_c   1.000
_cell.angle_alpha   90.00
_cell.angle_beta   90.00
_cell.angle_gamma   90.00
#
_symmetry.space_group_name_H-M   'P 1'
#
loop_
_entity.id
_entity.type
_entity.pdbx_description
1 polymer ?
#
loop_
_entity_poly.entity_id
_entity_poly.type
_entity_poly.pdbx_seq_one_letter_code
_entity_poly.pdbx_strand_id
1 'polypeptide(L)'
;INNAKAANAGVIFSPVSINYAQLIVEAAAAQGFEGTILGGDTLDSNMVVEAAKGKDVDVKITTFYQEGGNPEFDAGIKEWINADSKNLENNGGNDMLSAVTVMGYDAYMVALEAIKAAGSTDPAAVMAALPGVTYEGISGHIEFNETGDANRDSAYIKSVNTETGAWDFVKVQKAS
;
A
#
# COMPACT_ATOMS: atom_id res chain seq x y z
N ILE A 1 12.85 12.97 -14.80
CA ILE A 1 12.16 14.25 -14.62
C ILE A 1 12.39 15.15 -15.85
N ASN A 2 13.62 15.45 -16.27
CA ASN A 2 13.90 16.36 -17.40
C ASN A 2 13.15 15.97 -18.69
N ASN A 3 13.13 14.69 -19.05
CA ASN A 3 12.41 14.22 -20.23
C ASN A 3 10.88 14.42 -20.10
N ALA A 4 10.33 14.20 -18.91
CA ALA A 4 8.90 14.42 -18.64
C ALA A 4 8.55 15.91 -18.79
N LYS A 5 9.37 16.82 -18.25
CA LYS A 5 9.20 18.28 -18.39
C LYS A 5 9.31 18.70 -19.86
N ALA A 6 10.31 18.21 -20.59
CA ALA A 6 10.49 18.53 -22.01
C ALA A 6 9.30 18.05 -22.88
N ALA A 7 8.64 16.96 -22.46
CA ALA A 7 7.45 16.43 -23.12
C ALA A 7 6.12 17.08 -22.63
N ASN A 8 6.17 18.04 -21.71
CA ASN A 8 5.00 18.59 -21.02
C ASN A 8 4.09 17.50 -20.42
N ALA A 9 4.70 16.46 -19.83
CA ALA A 9 3.95 15.37 -19.23
C ALA A 9 3.22 15.87 -17.97
N GLY A 10 1.90 15.63 -17.89
CA GLY A 10 1.11 15.95 -16.70
C GLY A 10 1.19 14.89 -15.60
N VAL A 11 1.69 13.69 -15.93
CA VAL A 11 1.81 12.57 -14.99
C VAL A 11 3.09 11.79 -15.27
N ILE A 12 3.78 11.38 -14.21
CA ILE A 12 4.80 10.33 -14.24
C ILE A 12 4.22 9.11 -13.52
N PHE A 13 3.92 8.03 -14.27
CA PHE A 13 3.56 6.77 -13.66
C PHE A 13 4.83 6.04 -13.21
N SER A 14 4.91 5.72 -11.92
CA SER A 14 6.12 5.23 -11.25
C SER A 14 5.87 3.91 -10.50
N PRO A 15 5.80 2.75 -11.22
CA PRO A 15 5.63 1.43 -10.60
C PRO A 15 6.99 0.89 -10.13
N VAL A 16 7.60 1.55 -9.16
CA VAL A 16 8.94 1.24 -8.67
C VAL A 16 8.92 0.90 -7.18
N SER A 17 10.03 0.37 -6.65
CA SER A 17 10.18 0.16 -5.22
C SER A 17 10.37 1.48 -4.45
N ILE A 18 10.10 1.46 -3.15
CA ILE A 18 10.12 2.61 -2.24
C ILE A 18 11.41 3.45 -2.37
N ASN A 19 12.57 2.79 -2.41
CA ASN A 19 13.86 3.50 -2.48
C ASN A 19 14.01 4.36 -3.74
N TYR A 20 13.52 3.86 -4.89
CA TYR A 20 13.53 4.65 -6.13
C TYR A 20 12.44 5.72 -6.12
N ALA A 21 11.30 5.45 -5.51
CA ALA A 21 10.22 6.41 -5.38
C ALA A 21 10.67 7.67 -4.63
N GLN A 22 11.39 7.52 -3.51
CA GLN A 22 11.96 8.66 -2.79
C GLN A 22 12.82 9.54 -3.70
N LEU A 23 13.75 8.93 -4.44
CA LEU A 23 14.63 9.66 -5.36
C LEU A 23 13.85 10.39 -6.46
N ILE A 24 12.78 9.78 -6.97
CA ILE A 24 11.91 10.38 -7.99
C ILE A 24 11.16 11.59 -7.40
N VAL A 25 10.59 11.44 -6.20
CA VAL A 25 9.87 12.52 -5.50
C VAL A 25 10.82 13.69 -5.20
N GLU A 26 12.00 13.40 -4.66
CA GLU A 26 13.02 14.42 -4.39
C GLU A 26 13.48 15.13 -5.65
N ALA A 27 13.76 14.38 -6.73
CA ALA A 27 14.18 14.95 -8.01
C ALA A 27 13.06 15.76 -8.67
N ALA A 28 11.80 15.35 -8.55
CA ALA A 28 10.65 16.06 -9.07
C ALA A 28 10.50 17.42 -8.38
N ALA A 29 10.54 17.43 -7.05
CA ALA A 29 10.48 18.65 -6.26
C ALA A 29 11.66 19.59 -6.57
N ALA A 30 12.89 19.06 -6.57
CA ALA A 30 14.10 19.87 -6.84
C ALA A 30 14.13 20.48 -8.24
N GLN A 31 13.49 19.84 -9.21
CA GLN A 31 13.45 20.30 -10.61
C GLN A 31 12.15 21.04 -10.95
N GLY A 32 11.25 21.26 -9.99
CA GLY A 32 9.99 21.95 -10.21
C GLY A 32 9.13 21.23 -11.25
N PHE A 33 8.85 19.95 -11.06
CA PHE A 33 7.92 19.20 -11.89
C PHE A 33 6.49 19.47 -11.40
N GLU A 34 5.69 20.10 -12.25
CA GLU A 34 4.32 20.55 -11.90
C GLU A 34 3.25 19.45 -12.09
N GLY A 35 3.63 18.27 -12.64
CA GLY A 35 2.72 17.16 -12.83
C GLY A 35 2.61 16.25 -11.60
N THR A 36 1.69 15.28 -11.68
CA THR A 36 1.50 14.28 -10.63
C THR A 36 2.51 13.12 -10.78
N ILE A 37 3.12 12.69 -9.67
CA ILE A 37 3.78 11.39 -9.57
C ILE A 37 2.73 10.40 -9.10
N LEU A 38 2.38 9.43 -9.96
CA LEU A 38 1.40 8.40 -9.68
C LEU A 38 2.09 7.06 -9.46
N GLY A 39 1.93 6.49 -8.28
CA GLY A 39 2.46 5.17 -7.92
C GLY A 39 1.41 4.12 -7.63
N GLY A 40 1.85 2.89 -7.42
CA GLY A 40 1.05 1.79 -6.90
C GLY A 40 1.15 1.67 -5.38
N ASP A 41 0.61 0.58 -4.86
CA ASP A 41 0.60 0.23 -3.43
C ASP A 41 2.00 0.09 -2.81
N THR A 42 3.00 -0.25 -3.61
CA THR A 42 4.40 -0.30 -3.15
C THR A 42 4.92 1.06 -2.66
N LEU A 43 4.28 2.17 -3.06
CA LEU A 43 4.62 3.51 -2.62
C LEU A 43 3.84 3.94 -1.35
N ASP A 44 2.93 3.12 -0.84
CA ASP A 44 2.20 3.38 0.42
C ASP A 44 3.13 3.20 1.62
N SER A 45 3.96 4.21 1.87
CA SER A 45 5.06 4.15 2.83
C SER A 45 5.35 5.52 3.45
N ASN A 46 5.75 5.50 4.72
CA ASN A 46 6.27 6.66 5.45
C ASN A 46 7.43 7.33 4.71
N MET A 47 8.31 6.55 4.08
CA MET A 47 9.48 7.06 3.37
C MET A 47 9.10 7.96 2.19
N VAL A 48 8.02 7.64 1.49
CA VAL A 48 7.51 8.46 0.37
C VAL A 48 6.89 9.76 0.90
N VAL A 49 6.14 9.67 1.99
CA VAL A 49 5.56 10.83 2.65
C VAL A 49 6.64 11.79 3.16
N GLU A 50 7.65 11.28 3.86
CA GLU A 50 8.78 12.09 4.35
C GLU A 50 9.59 12.71 3.21
N ALA A 51 9.76 11.99 2.09
CA ALA A 51 10.43 12.54 0.91
C ALA A 51 9.68 13.71 0.27
N ALA A 52 8.35 13.77 0.40
CA ALA A 52 7.52 14.83 -0.15
C ALA A 52 7.25 15.98 0.83
N LYS A 53 7.38 15.73 2.13
CA LYS A 53 7.06 16.69 3.20
C LYS A 53 7.78 18.02 3.04
N GLY A 54 7.02 19.11 3.12
CA GLY A 54 7.52 20.48 2.97
C GLY A 54 7.98 20.86 1.56
N LYS A 55 7.73 20.02 0.55
CA LYS A 55 8.13 20.25 -0.83
C LYS A 55 6.92 20.53 -1.72
N ASP A 56 7.14 21.27 -2.78
CA ASP A 56 6.13 21.51 -3.83
C ASP A 56 6.18 20.33 -4.84
N VAL A 57 5.40 19.30 -4.55
CA VAL A 57 5.29 18.09 -5.37
C VAL A 57 3.92 17.43 -5.14
N ASP A 58 3.28 16.98 -6.21
CA ASP A 58 2.02 16.23 -6.15
C ASP A 58 2.30 14.72 -6.29
N VAL A 59 2.06 13.96 -5.23
CA VAL A 59 2.25 12.50 -5.18
C VAL A 59 0.92 11.83 -4.86
N LYS A 60 0.50 10.93 -5.73
CA LYS A 60 -0.70 10.10 -5.56
C LYS A 60 -0.37 8.63 -5.73
N ILE A 61 -1.12 7.79 -5.04
CA ILE A 61 -0.98 6.33 -5.15
C ILE A 61 -2.34 5.66 -5.29
N THR A 62 -2.30 4.47 -5.89
CA THR A 62 -3.37 3.48 -5.77
C THR A 62 -2.96 2.46 -4.72
N THR A 63 -3.86 2.12 -3.81
CA THR A 63 -3.56 1.19 -2.72
C THR A 63 -4.82 0.40 -2.33
N PHE A 64 -4.72 -0.50 -1.36
CA PHE A 64 -5.82 -1.42 -0.98
C PHE A 64 -6.36 -1.17 0.42
N TYR A 65 -5.85 -0.19 1.15
CA TYR A 65 -6.32 0.16 2.47
C TYR A 65 -6.12 1.64 2.77
N GLN A 66 -7.04 2.18 3.55
CA GLN A 66 -6.92 3.49 4.17
C GLN A 66 -7.06 3.34 5.67
N GLU A 67 -6.12 3.86 6.43
CA GLU A 67 -6.20 3.94 7.89
C GLU A 67 -7.52 4.58 8.34
N GLY A 68 -8.17 3.99 9.32
CA GLY A 68 -9.55 4.31 9.71
C GLY A 68 -10.61 3.39 9.10
N GLY A 69 -10.25 2.56 8.12
CA GLY A 69 -11.16 1.58 7.50
C GLY A 69 -11.60 0.46 8.44
N ASN A 70 -10.72 0.07 9.37
CA ASN A 70 -11.04 -0.84 10.47
C ASN A 70 -10.40 -0.33 11.78
N PRO A 71 -11.13 0.48 12.57
CA PRO A 71 -10.57 1.14 13.75
C PRO A 71 -10.04 0.19 14.83
N GLU A 72 -10.64 -1.00 14.99
CA GLU A 72 -10.19 -2.00 15.95
C GLU A 72 -8.84 -2.62 15.55
N PHE A 73 -8.72 -3.00 14.28
CA PHE A 73 -7.47 -3.49 13.71
C PHE A 73 -6.37 -2.43 13.80
N ASP A 74 -6.67 -1.21 13.38
CA ASP A 74 -5.72 -0.09 13.41
C ASP A 74 -5.20 0.17 14.82
N ALA A 75 -6.10 0.21 15.81
CA ALA A 75 -5.72 0.42 17.20
C ALA A 75 -4.81 -0.71 17.71
N GLY A 76 -5.14 -1.97 17.42
CA GLY A 76 -4.34 -3.12 17.84
C GLY A 76 -2.93 -3.13 17.23
N ILE A 77 -2.81 -2.81 15.94
CA ILE A 77 -1.50 -2.73 15.28
C ILE A 77 -0.69 -1.55 15.82
N LYS A 78 -1.30 -0.38 16.03
CA LYS A 78 -0.62 0.78 16.62
C LYS A 78 -0.14 0.51 18.04
N GLU A 79 -0.94 -0.17 18.86
CA GLU A 79 -0.54 -0.61 20.19
C GLU A 79 0.71 -1.50 20.11
N TRP A 80 0.73 -2.48 19.19
CA TRP A 80 1.88 -3.35 18.99
C TRP A 80 3.13 -2.59 18.50
N ILE A 81 2.97 -1.67 17.55
CA ILE A 81 4.08 -0.85 17.05
C ILE A 81 4.68 -0.02 18.19
N ASN A 82 3.84 0.63 18.99
CA ASN A 82 4.28 1.52 20.07
C ASN A 82 4.76 0.79 21.33
N ALA A 83 4.51 -0.52 21.46
CA ALA A 83 4.94 -1.31 22.61
C ALA A 83 6.44 -1.51 22.69
N ASP A 84 7.19 -1.40 21.58
CA ASP A 84 8.64 -1.60 21.52
C ASP A 84 9.28 -0.61 20.54
N SER A 85 10.36 0.04 20.97
CA SER A 85 11.10 1.00 20.15
C SER A 85 11.63 0.41 18.85
N LYS A 86 11.95 -0.90 18.84
CA LYS A 86 12.39 -1.60 17.63
C LYS A 86 11.24 -1.81 16.63
N ASN A 87 10.02 -2.05 17.12
CA ASN A 87 8.85 -2.12 16.25
C ASN A 87 8.61 -0.77 15.58
N LEU A 88 8.69 0.31 16.36
CA LEU A 88 8.54 1.67 15.87
C LEU A 88 9.64 2.02 14.84
N GLU A 89 10.90 1.69 15.13
CA GLU A 89 12.03 1.87 14.20
C GLU A 89 11.79 1.10 12.88
N ASN A 90 11.38 -0.17 12.98
CA ASN A 90 11.09 -1.01 11.81
C ASN A 90 9.91 -0.47 10.99
N ASN A 91 8.98 0.26 11.61
CA ASN A 91 7.85 0.92 10.93
C ASN A 91 8.20 2.34 10.42
N GLY A 92 9.47 2.69 10.33
CA GLY A 92 9.92 3.98 9.81
C GLY A 92 9.83 5.15 10.80
N GLY A 93 9.83 4.86 12.12
CA GLY A 93 9.89 5.84 13.20
C GLY A 93 8.54 6.46 13.60
N ASN A 94 7.43 5.99 13.06
CA ASN A 94 6.07 6.38 13.46
C ASN A 94 5.12 5.18 13.40
N ASP A 95 3.86 5.36 13.79
CA ASP A 95 2.85 4.30 13.85
C ASP A 95 1.83 4.35 12.69
N MET A 96 2.19 4.99 11.58
CA MET A 96 1.37 5.04 10.37
C MET A 96 1.17 3.63 9.81
N LEU A 97 -0.07 3.30 9.44
CA LEU A 97 -0.41 2.04 8.81
C LEU A 97 -0.42 2.17 7.29
N SER A 98 0.32 1.30 6.63
CA SER A 98 0.27 1.15 5.18
C SER A 98 -0.63 -0.01 4.77
N ALA A 99 -1.06 -0.04 3.51
CA ALA A 99 -1.79 -1.17 2.96
C ALA A 99 -1.00 -2.48 3.04
N VAL A 100 0.34 -2.43 3.01
CA VAL A 100 1.21 -3.61 3.13
C VAL A 100 1.04 -4.32 4.48
N THR A 101 0.85 -3.56 5.57
CA THR A 101 0.56 -4.13 6.91
C THR A 101 -0.74 -4.94 6.88
N VAL A 102 -1.79 -4.37 6.30
CA VAL A 102 -3.11 -5.01 6.19
C VAL A 102 -3.06 -6.23 5.27
N MET A 103 -2.43 -6.09 4.11
CA MET A 103 -2.30 -7.20 3.14
C MET A 103 -1.46 -8.34 3.70
N GLY A 104 -0.43 -8.05 4.50
CA GLY A 104 0.37 -9.07 5.19
C GLY A 104 -0.46 -9.86 6.21
N TYR A 105 -1.30 -9.18 6.98
CA TYR A 105 -2.25 -9.81 7.90
C TYR A 105 -3.25 -10.70 7.14
N ASP A 106 -3.89 -10.16 6.10
CA ASP A 106 -4.87 -10.90 5.31
C ASP A 106 -4.24 -12.11 4.63
N ALA A 107 -3.02 -11.98 4.09
CA ALA A 107 -2.28 -13.10 3.49
C ALA A 107 -2.00 -14.23 4.50
N TYR A 108 -1.65 -13.87 5.73
CA TYR A 108 -1.49 -14.84 6.82
C TYR A 108 -2.81 -15.57 7.12
N MET A 109 -3.91 -14.84 7.23
CA MET A 109 -5.22 -15.42 7.49
C MET A 109 -5.71 -16.32 6.36
N VAL A 110 -5.52 -15.91 5.11
CA VAL A 110 -5.82 -16.73 3.91
C VAL A 110 -5.00 -18.02 3.93
N ALA A 111 -3.72 -17.97 4.29
CA ALA A 111 -2.88 -19.17 4.42
C ALA A 111 -3.42 -20.14 5.51
N LEU A 112 -3.90 -19.62 6.63
CA LEU A 112 -4.54 -20.44 7.67
C LEU A 112 -5.83 -21.09 7.16
N GLU A 113 -6.67 -20.38 6.43
CA GLU A 113 -7.89 -20.94 5.83
C GLU A 113 -7.55 -22.01 4.78
N ALA A 114 -6.50 -21.83 3.99
CA ALA A 114 -6.02 -22.84 3.04
C ALA A 114 -5.54 -24.12 3.77
N ILE A 115 -4.82 -23.99 4.88
CA ILE A 115 -4.39 -25.14 5.71
C ILE A 115 -5.61 -25.87 6.30
N LYS A 116 -6.61 -25.15 6.79
CA LYS A 116 -7.86 -25.72 7.30
C LYS A 116 -8.61 -26.48 6.19
N ALA A 117 -8.73 -25.88 5.01
CA ALA A 117 -9.40 -26.49 3.86
C ALA A 117 -8.68 -27.73 3.36
N ALA A 118 -7.34 -27.73 3.37
CA ALA A 118 -6.51 -28.89 3.01
C ALA A 118 -6.58 -30.01 4.05
N GLY A 119 -6.89 -29.71 5.31
CA GLY A 119 -6.78 -30.66 6.43
C GLY A 119 -5.35 -31.15 6.66
N SER A 120 -4.34 -30.42 6.18
CA SER A 120 -2.94 -30.82 6.13
C SER A 120 -2.04 -29.60 6.11
N THR A 121 -0.81 -29.74 6.62
CA THR A 121 0.28 -28.77 6.49
C THR A 121 1.25 -29.10 5.34
N ASP A 122 0.95 -30.14 4.56
CA ASP A 122 1.73 -30.46 3.36
C ASP A 122 1.58 -29.32 2.34
N PRO A 123 2.69 -28.74 1.85
CA PRO A 123 2.63 -27.56 0.95
C PRO A 123 1.86 -27.83 -0.34
N ALA A 124 1.94 -29.06 -0.91
CA ALA A 124 1.23 -29.36 -2.14
C ALA A 124 -0.28 -29.45 -1.91
N ALA A 125 -0.71 -30.02 -0.76
CA ALA A 125 -2.12 -30.08 -0.38
C ALA A 125 -2.69 -28.68 -0.10
N VAL A 126 -1.93 -27.81 0.59
CA VAL A 126 -2.32 -26.43 0.87
C VAL A 126 -2.46 -25.63 -0.42
N MET A 127 -1.48 -25.73 -1.33
CA MET A 127 -1.54 -25.07 -2.63
C MET A 127 -2.69 -25.54 -3.50
N ALA A 128 -3.05 -26.83 -3.41
CA ALA A 128 -4.22 -27.36 -4.13
C ALA A 128 -5.56 -26.83 -3.57
N ALA A 129 -5.62 -26.53 -2.27
CA ALA A 129 -6.81 -26.01 -1.60
C ALA A 129 -6.98 -24.49 -1.81
N LEU A 130 -5.89 -23.75 -1.96
CA LEU A 130 -5.87 -22.28 -1.99
C LEU A 130 -6.82 -21.65 -3.02
N PRO A 131 -6.97 -22.14 -4.26
CA PRO A 131 -7.92 -21.56 -5.23
C PRO A 131 -9.38 -21.59 -4.79
N GLY A 132 -9.75 -22.46 -3.86
CA GLY A 132 -11.10 -22.56 -3.32
C GLY A 132 -11.33 -21.74 -2.05
N VAL A 133 -10.31 -21.06 -1.56
CA VAL A 133 -10.43 -20.23 -0.34
C VAL A 133 -11.09 -18.92 -0.65
N THR A 134 -12.08 -18.56 0.16
CA THR A 134 -12.64 -17.21 0.24
C THR A 134 -12.46 -16.66 1.65
N TYR A 135 -12.14 -15.38 1.77
CA TYR A 135 -11.88 -14.76 3.07
C TYR A 135 -12.36 -13.31 3.10
N GLU A 136 -13.08 -12.92 4.17
CA GLU A 136 -13.44 -11.53 4.45
C GLU A 136 -12.29 -10.89 5.26
N GLY A 137 -11.36 -10.28 4.55
CA GLY A 137 -10.17 -9.66 5.12
C GLY A 137 -10.39 -8.23 5.57
N ILE A 138 -9.38 -7.67 6.22
CA ILE A 138 -9.32 -6.24 6.59
C ILE A 138 -9.26 -5.38 5.33
N SER A 139 -8.60 -5.85 4.27
CA SER A 139 -8.53 -5.19 2.97
C SER A 139 -9.74 -5.46 2.06
N GLY A 140 -10.79 -6.12 2.58
CA GLY A 140 -12.01 -6.49 1.86
C GLY A 140 -12.06 -7.97 1.49
N HIS A 141 -13.04 -8.30 0.66
CA HIS A 141 -13.24 -9.67 0.18
C HIS A 141 -12.06 -10.18 -0.65
N ILE A 142 -11.63 -11.40 -0.37
CA ILE A 142 -10.53 -12.07 -1.06
C ILE A 142 -11.02 -13.41 -1.58
N GLU A 143 -10.93 -13.57 -2.88
CA GLU A 143 -11.10 -14.82 -3.61
C GLU A 143 -10.09 -14.84 -4.76
N PHE A 144 -9.75 -16.02 -5.27
CA PHE A 144 -8.74 -16.16 -6.32
C PHE A 144 -9.37 -16.51 -7.65
N ASN A 145 -8.86 -15.89 -8.74
CA ASN A 145 -9.19 -16.26 -10.10
C ASN A 145 -8.36 -17.48 -10.57
N GLU A 146 -8.60 -17.92 -11.81
CA GLU A 146 -7.91 -19.08 -12.40
C GLU A 146 -6.38 -18.90 -12.53
N THR A 147 -5.89 -17.66 -12.53
CA THR A 147 -4.46 -17.35 -12.61
C THR A 147 -3.81 -17.22 -11.23
N GLY A 148 -4.60 -17.28 -10.15
CA GLY A 148 -4.13 -17.16 -8.77
C GLY A 148 -4.06 -15.72 -8.26
N ASP A 149 -4.60 -14.76 -9.02
CA ASP A 149 -4.70 -13.38 -8.57
C ASP A 149 -5.96 -13.18 -7.72
N ALA A 150 -5.87 -12.32 -6.70
CA ALA A 150 -7.04 -11.93 -5.93
C ALA A 150 -7.96 -11.03 -6.78
N ASN A 151 -9.24 -11.40 -6.86
CA ASN A 151 -10.26 -10.59 -7.52
C ASN A 151 -10.51 -9.33 -6.72
N ARG A 152 -10.20 -8.17 -7.32
CA ARG A 152 -10.47 -6.86 -6.73
C ARG A 152 -11.13 -5.96 -7.76
N ASP A 153 -12.21 -5.33 -7.34
CA ASP A 153 -13.01 -4.42 -8.19
C ASP A 153 -12.75 -2.94 -7.88
N SER A 154 -11.92 -2.67 -6.89
CA SER A 154 -11.70 -1.31 -6.39
C SER A 154 -10.31 -1.11 -5.81
N ALA A 155 -9.87 0.15 -5.82
CA ALA A 155 -8.66 0.60 -5.17
C ALA A 155 -8.92 1.93 -4.45
N TYR A 156 -8.15 2.19 -3.40
CA TYR A 156 -8.12 3.49 -2.72
C TYR A 156 -7.13 4.41 -3.43
N ILE A 157 -7.51 5.66 -3.62
CA ILE A 157 -6.60 6.71 -4.07
C ILE A 157 -6.22 7.54 -2.86
N LYS A 158 -4.93 7.67 -2.61
CA LYS A 158 -4.35 8.55 -1.59
C LYS A 158 -3.48 9.62 -2.25
N SER A 159 -3.35 10.75 -1.58
CA SER A 159 -2.43 11.84 -1.94
C SER A 159 -1.55 12.17 -0.75
N VAL A 160 -0.29 12.50 -0.98
CA VAL A 160 0.55 13.02 0.09
C VAL A 160 0.12 14.44 0.43
N ASN A 161 -0.18 14.68 1.71
CA ASN A 161 -0.28 16.01 2.27
C ASN A 161 1.13 16.48 2.63
N THR A 162 1.70 17.35 1.82
CA THR A 162 3.08 17.81 2.00
C THR A 162 3.25 18.75 3.19
N GLU A 163 2.17 19.37 3.69
CA GLU A 163 2.22 20.24 4.86
C GLU A 163 2.28 19.43 6.16
N THR A 164 1.41 18.44 6.30
CA THR A 164 1.31 17.62 7.52
C THR A 164 2.29 16.46 7.53
N GLY A 165 2.72 15.98 6.37
CA GLY A 165 3.49 14.76 6.25
C GLY A 165 2.64 13.52 6.54
N ALA A 166 1.49 13.41 5.89
CA ALA A 166 0.56 12.30 6.03
C ALA A 166 -0.05 11.92 4.68
N TRP A 167 -0.68 10.75 4.62
CA TRP A 167 -1.54 10.37 3.51
C TRP A 167 -2.95 10.93 3.72
N ASP A 168 -3.47 11.66 2.75
CA ASP A 168 -4.87 12.03 2.67
C ASP A 168 -5.62 11.05 1.78
N PHE A 169 -6.78 10.59 2.24
CA PHE A 169 -7.69 9.80 1.43
C PHE A 169 -8.38 10.70 0.39
N VAL A 170 -8.34 10.29 -0.87
CA VAL A 170 -9.00 11.03 -1.96
C VAL A 170 -10.33 10.41 -2.33
N LYS A 171 -10.32 9.12 -2.67
CA LYS A 171 -11.53 8.38 -3.05
C LYS A 171 -11.28 6.87 -3.15
N VAL A 172 -12.37 6.11 -3.21
CA VAL A 172 -12.35 4.75 -3.76
C VAL A 172 -12.59 4.84 -5.27
N GLN A 173 -11.72 4.21 -6.05
CA GLN A 173 -11.87 4.05 -7.49
C GLN A 173 -12.30 2.62 -7.79
N LYS A 174 -13.46 2.44 -8.42
CA LYS A 174 -13.92 1.14 -8.92
C LYS A 174 -13.33 0.87 -10.30
N ALA A 175 -13.07 -0.41 -10.59
CA ALA A 175 -12.82 -0.89 -11.94
C ALA A 175 -14.08 -0.65 -12.80
N SER A 176 -13.87 -0.26 -14.05
CA SER A 176 -14.94 0.00 -15.03
C SER A 176 -15.25 -1.25 -15.85
#